data_b9a23c1fe896260205d7e83e4d2b075c
#
_entry.id   b9a23c1fe896260205d7e83e4d2b075c
#
_cell.length_a   1.000
_cell.length_b   1.000
_cell.length_c   1.000
_cell.angle_alpha   90.00
_cell.angle_beta   90.00
_cell.angle_gamma   90.00
#
_symmetry.space_group_name_H-M   'P 1'
#
loop_
_entity.id
_entity.type
_entity.pdbx_description
1 polymer ?
#
loop_
_entity_poly.entity_id
_entity_poly.type
_entity_poly.pdbx_seq_one_letter_code
_entity_poly.pdbx_strand_id
1 'polypeptide(L)'
;MHPKIGIIICGFNENRQFVPNVYIQSVRYAKGIPLLIPLVRSDRMIDDYVSLCDGFLFCGGEDITPLLFGEEPQNGNGKTDITVDLFQIRLMKRVLASRKPVLAICRGMQILNVSCGGTIWQ
;
A
#
# COMPACT_ATOMS: atom_id res chain seq x y z
N MET A 1 23.41 -4.79 -9.71
CA MET A 1 22.79 -4.39 -8.43
C MET A 1 21.33 -4.80 -8.45
N HIS A 2 20.85 -5.31 -7.34
CA HIS A 2 19.44 -5.75 -7.25
C HIS A 2 18.54 -4.54 -7.02
N PRO A 3 17.35 -4.48 -7.65
CA PRO A 3 16.42 -3.39 -7.44
C PRO A 3 15.83 -3.42 -6.02
N LYS A 4 15.61 -2.25 -5.46
CA LYS A 4 14.96 -2.08 -4.16
C LYS A 4 13.46 -2.01 -4.37
N ILE A 5 12.74 -2.98 -3.83
CA ILE A 5 11.29 -3.07 -3.97
C ILE A 5 10.63 -2.74 -2.63
N GLY A 6 9.91 -1.64 -2.62
CA GLY A 6 9.15 -1.23 -1.44
C GLY A 6 7.89 -2.06 -1.30
N ILE A 7 7.77 -2.80 -0.22
CA ILE A 7 6.57 -3.57 0.10
C ILE A 7 5.80 -2.79 1.15
N ILE A 8 4.62 -2.33 0.78
CA ILE A 8 3.80 -1.52 1.68
C ILE A 8 3.14 -2.44 2.70
N ILE A 9 3.19 -2.06 3.97
CA ILE A 9 2.57 -2.88 5.02
C ILE A 9 1.10 -3.12 4.71
N CYS A 10 0.63 -4.31 5.09
CA CYS A 10 -0.76 -4.71 4.80
C CYS A 10 -1.74 -4.16 5.81
N GLY A 11 -1.27 -3.84 7.00
CA GLY A 11 -2.12 -3.31 8.06
C GLY A 11 -1.50 -3.51 9.44
N PHE A 12 -2.36 -3.44 10.44
CA PHE A 12 -1.98 -3.64 11.82
C PHE A 12 -2.58 -4.93 12.36
N ASN A 13 -1.77 -5.64 13.15
CA ASN A 13 -2.24 -6.75 13.97
C ASN A 13 -1.87 -6.39 15.41
N GLU A 14 -2.87 -6.04 16.21
CA GLU A 14 -2.66 -5.44 17.53
C GLU A 14 -1.86 -4.15 17.36
N ASN A 15 -0.72 -4.01 18.01
CA ASN A 15 0.13 -2.83 17.90
C ASN A 15 1.34 -3.10 16.98
N ARG A 16 1.16 -3.93 15.97
CA ARG A 16 2.25 -4.33 15.06
C ARG A 16 1.84 -4.08 13.61
N GLN A 17 2.74 -3.47 12.85
CA GLN A 17 2.59 -3.39 11.40
C GLN A 17 3.16 -4.66 10.78
N PHE A 18 2.52 -5.18 9.75
CA PHE A 18 2.92 -6.47 9.21
C PHE A 18 2.84 -6.56 7.70
N VAL A 19 3.66 -7.47 7.16
CA VAL A 19 3.59 -7.94 5.77
C VAL A 19 3.67 -9.47 5.83
N PRO A 20 2.74 -10.21 5.20
CA PRO A 20 2.87 -11.65 5.11
C PRO A 20 4.18 -12.06 4.44
N ASN A 21 4.82 -13.09 4.98
CA ASN A 21 6.14 -13.52 4.52
C ASN A 21 6.17 -13.89 3.05
N VAL A 22 5.05 -14.36 2.49
CA VAL A 22 4.97 -14.76 1.09
C VAL A 22 5.35 -13.63 0.14
N TYR A 23 5.00 -12.38 0.47
CA TYR A 23 5.35 -11.23 -0.37
C TYR A 23 6.85 -10.93 -0.31
N ILE A 24 7.42 -11.02 0.88
CA ILE A 24 8.86 -10.83 1.08
C ILE A 24 9.64 -11.88 0.28
N GLN A 25 9.22 -13.14 0.39
CA GLN A 25 9.86 -14.24 -0.32
C GLN A 25 9.75 -14.06 -1.83
N SER A 26 8.59 -13.65 -2.33
CA SER A 26 8.37 -13.45 -3.76
C SER A 26 9.34 -12.41 -4.33
N VAL A 27 9.54 -11.31 -3.61
CA VAL A 27 10.51 -10.27 -4.02
C VAL A 27 11.93 -10.83 -4.04
N ARG A 28 12.29 -11.61 -3.02
CA ARG A 28 13.63 -12.22 -2.94
C ARG A 28 13.86 -13.22 -4.08
N TYR A 29 12.88 -14.06 -4.40
CA TYR A 29 12.98 -15.00 -5.51
C TYR A 29 13.17 -14.29 -6.84
N ALA A 30 12.55 -13.14 -7.01
CA ALA A 30 12.71 -12.31 -8.21
C ALA A 30 14.01 -11.49 -8.18
N LYS A 31 14.87 -11.71 -7.19
CA LYS A 31 16.17 -11.06 -7.00
C LYS A 31 16.07 -9.57 -6.69
N GLY A 32 14.95 -9.15 -6.10
CA GLY A 32 14.79 -7.81 -5.55
C GLY A 32 15.23 -7.74 -4.09
N ILE A 33 15.50 -6.53 -3.63
CA ILE A 33 15.75 -6.27 -2.21
C ILE A 33 14.42 -5.83 -1.60
N PRO A 34 13.83 -6.63 -0.69
CA PRO A 34 12.57 -6.25 -0.06
C PRO A 34 12.80 -5.17 1.00
N LEU A 35 12.15 -4.03 0.84
CA LEU A 35 12.13 -2.95 1.83
C LEU A 35 10.70 -2.77 2.29
N LEU A 36 10.44 -3.01 3.57
CA LEU A 36 9.09 -2.84 4.11
C LEU A 36 8.86 -1.36 4.39
N ILE A 37 7.79 -0.81 3.82
CA ILE A 37 7.42 0.59 4.02
C ILE A 37 6.34 0.64 5.08
N PRO A 38 6.65 1.21 6.27
CA PRO A 38 5.68 1.32 7.35
C PRO A 38 4.71 2.46 7.11
N LEU A 39 3.65 2.52 7.90
CA LEU A 39 2.75 3.66 7.89
C LEU A 39 3.52 4.90 8.34
N VAL A 40 3.52 5.94 7.50
CA VAL A 40 4.07 7.24 7.83
C VAL A 40 3.03 8.32 7.50
N ARG A 41 3.11 9.45 8.19
CA ARG A 41 2.11 10.51 8.05
C ARG A 41 2.65 11.74 7.31
N SER A 42 3.95 11.87 7.24
CA SER A 42 4.60 13.01 6.59
C SER A 42 4.68 12.78 5.09
N ASP A 43 4.18 13.73 4.31
CA ASP A 43 4.31 13.69 2.85
C ASP A 43 5.78 13.69 2.42
N ARG A 44 6.62 14.40 3.16
CA ARG A 44 8.06 14.43 2.89
C ARG A 44 8.69 13.05 3.05
N MET A 45 8.29 12.31 4.08
CA MET A 45 8.79 10.96 4.30
C MET A 45 8.27 10.00 3.25
N ILE A 46 7.03 10.17 2.82
CA ILE A 46 6.49 9.41 1.69
C ILE A 46 7.34 9.64 0.44
N ASP A 47 7.67 10.89 0.14
CA ASP A 47 8.51 11.22 -1.01
C ASP A 47 9.92 10.61 -0.89
N ASP A 48 10.46 10.54 0.33
CA ASP A 48 11.75 9.90 0.57
C ASP A 48 11.69 8.40 0.23
N TYR A 49 10.63 7.70 0.64
CA TYR A 49 10.45 6.30 0.29
C TYR A 49 10.27 6.11 -1.23
N VAL A 50 9.53 7.00 -1.88
CA VAL A 50 9.34 6.93 -3.33
C VAL A 50 10.67 7.11 -4.05
N SER A 51 11.54 7.98 -3.55
CA SER A 51 12.88 8.20 -4.11
C SER A 51 13.79 7.01 -3.87
N LEU A 52 13.68 6.37 -2.69
CA LEU A 52 14.56 5.30 -2.29
C LEU A 52 14.35 4.01 -3.08
N CYS A 53 13.11 3.67 -3.39
CA CYS A 53 12.76 2.40 -4.00
C CYS A 53 12.72 2.49 -5.53
N ASP A 54 13.06 1.38 -6.18
CA ASP A 54 13.01 1.28 -7.65
C ASP A 54 11.64 0.82 -8.14
N GLY A 55 10.89 0.12 -7.30
CA GLY A 55 9.53 -0.33 -7.59
C GLY A 55 8.77 -0.57 -6.31
N PHE A 56 7.48 -0.83 -6.44
CA PHE A 56 6.58 -0.92 -5.27
C PHE A 56 5.61 -2.08 -5.40
N LEU A 57 5.35 -2.73 -4.27
CA LEU A 57 4.39 -3.82 -4.17
C LEU A 57 3.34 -3.46 -3.12
N PHE A 58 2.10 -3.25 -3.59
CA PHE A 58 0.93 -3.06 -2.73
C PHE A 58 0.22 -4.39 -2.59
N CYS A 59 0.23 -4.96 -1.40
CA CYS A 59 -0.19 -6.33 -1.16
C CYS A 59 -1.63 -6.44 -0.71
N GLY A 60 -2.09 -7.68 -0.53
CA GLY A 60 -3.40 -8.00 0.00
C GLY A 60 -3.58 -7.55 1.43
N GLY A 61 -4.81 -7.64 1.89
CA GLY A 61 -5.21 -7.21 3.21
C GLY A 61 -6.71 -7.11 3.26
N GLU A 62 -7.25 -6.37 4.23
CA GLU A 62 -8.68 -6.13 4.31
C GLU A 62 -9.11 -5.12 3.25
N ASP A 63 -10.41 -5.13 2.93
CA ASP A 63 -10.96 -4.17 1.98
C ASP A 63 -10.80 -2.74 2.48
N ILE A 64 -10.63 -1.80 1.54
CA ILE A 64 -10.48 -0.40 1.90
C ILE A 64 -11.79 0.17 2.45
N THR A 65 -11.68 1.23 3.24
CA THR A 65 -12.82 1.88 3.87
C THR A 65 -13.70 2.56 2.81
N PRO A 66 -15.02 2.23 2.75
CA PRO A 66 -15.92 2.81 1.75
C PRO A 66 -15.97 4.33 1.75
N LEU A 67 -15.77 4.98 2.89
CA LEU A 67 -15.78 6.45 2.97
C LEU A 67 -14.77 7.11 2.03
N LEU A 68 -13.70 6.41 1.68
CA LEU A 68 -12.63 6.97 0.84
C LEU A 68 -13.02 7.06 -0.63
N PHE A 69 -14.09 6.40 -1.04
CA PHE A 69 -14.63 6.56 -2.38
C PHE A 69 -16.10 7.03 -2.37
N GLY A 70 -16.50 7.71 -1.28
CA GLY A 70 -17.78 8.41 -1.20
C GLY A 70 -18.97 7.58 -0.75
N GLU A 71 -18.73 6.39 -0.21
CA GLU A 71 -19.81 5.52 0.26
C GLU A 71 -19.76 5.35 1.78
N GLU A 72 -20.87 4.91 2.34
CA GLU A 72 -20.95 4.65 3.77
C GLU A 72 -20.27 3.33 4.12
N PRO A 73 -19.55 3.26 5.26
CA PRO A 73 -18.88 2.02 5.65
C PRO A 73 -19.87 0.94 6.05
N GLN A 74 -19.53 -0.29 5.70
CA GLN A 74 -20.24 -1.46 6.19
C GLN A 74 -19.78 -1.79 7.61
N ASN A 75 -20.53 -2.65 8.30
CA ASN A 75 -20.15 -3.08 9.64
C ASN A 75 -18.79 -3.78 9.62
N GLY A 76 -17.95 -3.47 10.59
CA GLY A 76 -16.67 -4.12 10.77
C GLY A 76 -15.44 -3.32 10.37
N ASN A 77 -15.60 -2.18 9.69
CA ASN A 77 -14.48 -1.31 9.37
C ASN A 77 -14.10 -0.46 10.58
N GLY A 78 -12.81 -0.43 10.93
CA GLY A 78 -12.31 0.29 12.08
C GLY A 78 -11.50 1.52 11.71
N LYS A 79 -11.17 2.34 12.73
CA LYS A 79 -10.39 3.57 12.54
C LYS A 79 -8.98 3.31 12.02
N THR A 80 -8.37 2.19 12.45
CA THR A 80 -7.03 1.82 12.00
C THR A 80 -7.01 1.57 10.50
N ASP A 81 -8.08 0.96 9.97
CA ASP A 81 -8.20 0.71 8.54
C ASP A 81 -8.27 2.00 7.75
N ILE A 82 -9.01 3.00 8.23
CA ILE A 82 -9.08 4.31 7.58
C ILE A 82 -7.70 4.96 7.51
N THR A 83 -6.95 4.92 8.59
CA THR A 83 -5.61 5.51 8.64
C THR A 83 -4.66 4.82 7.66
N VAL A 84 -4.69 3.49 7.62
CA VAL A 84 -3.88 2.71 6.69
C VAL A 84 -4.27 3.00 5.25
N ASP A 85 -5.58 3.03 4.98
CA ASP A 85 -6.10 3.29 3.63
C ASP A 85 -5.69 4.67 3.13
N LEU A 86 -5.82 5.70 3.97
CA LEU A 86 -5.43 7.07 3.60
C LEU A 86 -3.94 7.15 3.27
N PHE A 87 -3.11 6.52 4.10
CA PHE A 87 -1.67 6.46 3.86
C PHE A 87 -1.37 5.78 2.52
N GLN A 88 -1.99 4.63 2.28
CA GLN A 88 -1.71 3.85 1.08
C GLN A 88 -2.18 4.56 -0.19
N ILE A 89 -3.33 5.24 -0.14
CA ILE A 89 -3.80 6.04 -1.27
C ILE A 89 -2.84 7.20 -1.54
N ARG A 90 -2.40 7.89 -0.50
CA ARG A 90 -1.46 8.99 -0.62
C ARG A 90 -0.14 8.53 -1.21
N LEU A 91 0.38 7.41 -0.73
CA LEU A 91 1.60 6.81 -1.25
C LEU A 91 1.43 6.37 -2.71
N MET A 92 0.32 5.69 -3.04
CA MET A 92 0.04 5.24 -4.40
C MET A 92 0.03 6.41 -5.39
N LYS A 93 -0.61 7.53 -5.03
CA LYS A 93 -0.62 8.71 -5.90
C LYS A 93 0.78 9.23 -6.19
N ARG A 94 1.66 9.22 -5.17
CA ARG A 94 3.05 9.66 -5.34
C ARG A 94 3.85 8.67 -6.19
N VAL A 95 3.63 7.36 -5.99
CA VAL A 95 4.27 6.33 -6.80
C VAL A 95 3.86 6.46 -8.27
N LEU A 96 2.58 6.62 -8.53
CA LEU A 96 2.08 6.80 -9.91
C LEU A 96 2.68 8.04 -10.56
N ALA A 97 2.78 9.15 -9.82
CA ALA A 97 3.39 10.38 -10.32
C ALA A 97 4.88 10.20 -10.63
N SER A 98 5.57 9.33 -9.90
CA SER A 98 6.99 9.06 -10.13
C SER A 98 7.26 8.21 -11.38
N ARG A 99 6.24 7.55 -11.90
CA ARG A 99 6.32 6.60 -13.03
C ARG A 99 7.18 5.37 -12.75
N LYS A 100 7.47 5.08 -11.49
CA LYS A 100 8.16 3.85 -11.12
C LYS A 100 7.21 2.67 -11.19
N PRO A 101 7.70 1.45 -11.45
CA PRO A 101 6.84 0.27 -11.52
C PRO A 101 6.07 0.03 -10.23
N VAL A 102 4.82 -0.37 -10.37
CA VAL A 102 3.99 -0.76 -9.24
C VAL A 102 3.24 -2.04 -9.58
N LEU A 103 3.23 -2.97 -8.62
CA LEU A 103 2.40 -4.18 -8.70
C LEU A 103 1.39 -4.11 -7.57
N ALA A 104 0.11 -4.19 -7.92
CA ALA A 104 -1.00 -4.10 -6.98
C ALA A 104 -1.75 -5.43 -6.96
N ILE A 105 -1.82 -6.06 -5.78
CA ILE A 105 -2.41 -7.39 -5.61
C ILE A 105 -3.58 -7.29 -4.63
N CYS A 106 -4.73 -7.87 -4.98
CA CYS A 106 -5.94 -7.89 -4.14
C CYS A 106 -6.30 -6.50 -3.65
N ARG A 107 -6.18 -6.23 -2.35
CA ARG A 107 -6.45 -4.91 -1.78
C ARG A 107 -5.62 -3.82 -2.45
N GLY A 108 -4.40 -4.13 -2.87
CA GLY A 108 -3.57 -3.19 -3.63
C GLY A 108 -4.23 -2.72 -4.92
N MET A 109 -4.96 -3.60 -5.60
CA MET A 109 -5.73 -3.22 -6.79
C MET A 109 -6.85 -2.25 -6.45
N GLN A 110 -7.50 -2.43 -5.29
CA GLN A 110 -8.51 -1.50 -4.81
C GLN A 110 -7.90 -0.12 -4.54
N ILE A 111 -6.74 -0.08 -3.89
CA ILE A 111 -6.01 1.17 -3.63
C ILE A 111 -5.66 1.87 -4.94
N LEU A 112 -5.17 1.14 -5.91
CA LEU A 112 -4.84 1.68 -7.22
C LEU A 112 -6.07 2.28 -7.89
N ASN A 113 -7.18 1.54 -7.90
CA ASN A 113 -8.42 1.98 -8.52
C ASN A 113 -8.95 3.27 -7.87
N VAL A 114 -9.02 3.31 -6.55
CA VAL A 114 -9.52 4.49 -5.82
C VAL A 114 -8.56 5.68 -6.00
N SER A 115 -7.26 5.43 -6.03
CA SER A 115 -6.26 6.49 -6.26
C SER A 115 -6.43 7.14 -7.64
N CYS A 116 -7.01 6.40 -8.59
CA CYS A 116 -7.31 6.91 -9.94
C CYS A 116 -8.76 7.42 -10.05
N GLY A 117 -9.48 7.54 -8.95
CA GLY A 117 -10.85 8.07 -8.93
C GLY A 117 -11.97 7.05 -9.08
N GLY A 118 -11.64 5.76 -9.04
CA GLY A 118 -12.64 4.69 -9.15
C GLY A 118 -13.36 4.38 -7.86
N THR A 119 -14.34 3.48 -7.95
CA THR A 119 -15.08 2.95 -6.81
C THR A 119 -14.98 1.43 -6.78
N ILE A 120 -15.40 0.82 -5.68
CA ILE A 120 -15.26 -0.62 -5.45
C ILE A 120 -16.59 -1.23 -5.04
N TRP A 121 -16.88 -2.42 -5.53
CA TRP A 121 -18.03 -3.21 -5.09
C TRP A 121 -17.82 -3.63 -3.64
N GLN A 122 -18.83 -3.38 -2.83
CA GLN A 122 -18.82 -3.76 -1.42
C GLN A 122 -19.41 -5.14 -1.18
#